data_796c057d920ead52ddecac4b9cdc2105
#
_entry.id   796c057d920ead52ddecac4b9cdc2105
#
_cell.length_a   1.000
_cell.length_b   1.000
_cell.length_c   1.000
_cell.angle_alpha   90.00
_cell.angle_beta   90.00
_cell.angle_gamma   90.00
#
_symmetry.space_group_name_H-M   'P 1'
#
loop_
_entity.id
_entity.type
_entity.pdbx_description
1 polymer ?
#
loop_
_entity_poly.entity_id
_entity_poly.type
_entity_poly.pdbx_seq_one_letter_code
_entity_poly.pdbx_strand_id
1 'polypeptide(L)'
;MTYALETRLLQRRFGGLIATSDVSFTLPVGGRYALIGPNGAGKTTLINLLTGVLRPSSGTILLNGVDITARRPDHRVAAGLVRTFQINQLFPKLTPLQSVALATARRMGLDGALRQRLDANQAVVQQSMEVLERFGLMDVMAQPVATLAYGRQRLLEIAFAVACGPKVLLLDEPAAGVPEAEREGILTGLAALPRDIAVLMIEHDMDLVFRFAEHILVLAAGAILTQGSPAQISADPKVREVYLGHS
;
A
#
# COMPACT_ATOMS: atom_id res chain seq x y z
N MET A 1 13.16 -10.77 16.04
CA MET A 1 12.83 -9.80 14.98
C MET A 1 11.46 -9.24 15.29
N THR A 2 11.25 -7.94 15.14
CA THR A 2 9.94 -7.32 15.36
C THR A 2 9.21 -7.24 14.02
N TYR A 3 8.00 -7.80 13.94
CA TYR A 3 7.18 -7.75 12.73
C TYR A 3 6.24 -6.56 12.78
N ALA A 4 6.19 -5.79 11.69
CA ALA A 4 5.26 -4.68 11.54
C ALA A 4 3.84 -5.19 11.28
N LEU A 5 3.71 -6.26 10.47
CA LEU A 5 2.43 -6.92 10.19
C LEU A 5 2.61 -8.44 10.24
N GLU A 6 1.66 -9.13 10.84
CA GLU A 6 1.62 -10.59 10.88
C GLU A 6 0.19 -11.08 10.68
N THR A 7 0.03 -12.16 9.91
CA THR A 7 -1.21 -12.91 9.81
C THR A 7 -1.00 -14.34 10.28
N ARG A 8 -1.98 -14.91 10.98
CA ARG A 8 -1.95 -16.29 11.46
C ARG A 8 -3.22 -17.00 11.05
N LEU A 9 -3.11 -18.00 10.20
CA LEU A 9 -4.18 -18.87 9.71
C LEU A 9 -5.42 -18.08 9.26
N LEU A 10 -5.16 -16.96 8.53
CA LEU A 10 -6.21 -16.03 8.14
C LEU A 10 -7.10 -16.66 7.08
N GLN A 11 -8.40 -16.77 7.37
CA GLN A 11 -9.37 -17.40 6.49
C GLN A 11 -10.57 -16.50 6.23
N ARG A 12 -11.10 -16.54 5.00
CA ARG A 12 -12.38 -15.93 4.64
C ARG A 12 -13.19 -16.85 3.76
N ARG A 13 -14.44 -17.09 4.19
CA ARG A 13 -15.45 -17.86 3.45
C ARG A 13 -16.61 -16.96 3.06
N PHE A 14 -17.13 -17.17 1.86
CA PHE A 14 -18.38 -16.58 1.38
C PHE A 14 -19.32 -17.72 1.00
N GLY A 15 -20.20 -18.11 1.93
CA GLY A 15 -20.98 -19.35 1.76
C GLY A 15 -20.08 -20.57 1.60
N GLY A 16 -20.20 -21.26 0.47
CA GLY A 16 -19.36 -22.44 0.14
C GLY A 16 -17.98 -22.10 -0.41
N LEU A 17 -17.74 -20.84 -0.85
CA LEU A 17 -16.46 -20.42 -1.44
C LEU A 17 -15.46 -20.02 -0.35
N ILE A 18 -14.26 -20.62 -0.39
CA ILE A 18 -13.12 -20.19 0.44
C ILE A 18 -12.28 -19.23 -0.40
N ALA A 19 -12.32 -17.95 -0.06
CA ALA A 19 -11.60 -16.89 -0.79
C ALA A 19 -10.18 -16.66 -0.27
N THR A 20 -9.93 -16.95 1.04
CA THR A 20 -8.59 -17.08 1.62
C THR A 20 -8.58 -18.28 2.55
N SER A 21 -7.52 -19.09 2.51
CA SER A 21 -7.35 -20.33 3.29
C SER A 21 -6.02 -20.29 4.02
N ASP A 22 -6.08 -20.22 5.34
CA ASP A 22 -4.94 -20.34 6.27
C ASP A 22 -3.72 -19.47 5.94
N VAL A 23 -3.97 -18.26 5.41
CA VAL A 23 -2.91 -17.33 5.00
C VAL A 23 -2.12 -16.85 6.23
N SER A 24 -0.86 -17.28 6.30
CA SER A 24 0.07 -16.91 7.37
C SER A 24 1.35 -16.34 6.78
N PHE A 25 1.69 -15.11 7.14
CA PHE A 25 2.97 -14.48 6.77
C PHE A 25 3.35 -13.43 7.80
N THR A 26 4.62 -13.02 7.75
CA THR A 26 5.17 -11.94 8.56
C THR A 26 5.83 -10.91 7.67
N LEU A 27 5.60 -9.64 7.95
CA LEU A 27 6.25 -8.50 7.28
C LEU A 27 7.09 -7.78 8.34
N PRO A 28 8.43 -7.81 8.24
CA PRO A 28 9.29 -7.13 9.20
C PRO A 28 9.20 -5.60 9.06
N VAL A 29 9.59 -4.89 10.11
CA VAL A 29 9.72 -3.43 10.05
C VAL A 29 10.69 -3.05 8.93
N GLY A 30 10.28 -2.12 8.06
CA GLY A 30 11.06 -1.68 6.90
C GLY A 30 11.11 -2.67 5.75
N GLY A 31 10.50 -3.85 5.86
CA GLY A 31 10.48 -4.87 4.79
C GLY A 31 9.78 -4.37 3.52
N ARG A 32 10.30 -4.78 2.38
CA ARG A 32 9.76 -4.51 1.05
C ARG A 32 9.22 -5.80 0.46
N TYR A 33 7.93 -6.05 0.66
CA TYR A 33 7.28 -7.30 0.22
C TYR A 33 6.35 -7.03 -0.96
N ALA A 34 6.26 -8.00 -1.86
CA ALA A 34 5.23 -8.03 -2.89
C ALA A 34 4.29 -9.22 -2.71
N LEU A 35 3.02 -9.02 -3.02
CA LEU A 35 1.99 -10.04 -3.12
C LEU A 35 1.59 -10.17 -4.59
N ILE A 36 1.89 -11.31 -5.18
CA ILE A 36 1.56 -11.62 -6.57
C ILE A 36 0.62 -12.83 -6.63
N GLY A 37 0.03 -13.06 -7.79
CA GLY A 37 -0.84 -14.22 -8.04
C GLY A 37 -1.80 -13.94 -9.20
N PRO A 38 -2.38 -14.96 -9.81
CA PRO A 38 -3.32 -14.82 -10.92
C PRO A 38 -4.60 -14.08 -10.49
N ASN A 39 -5.43 -13.73 -11.49
CA ASN A 39 -6.75 -13.19 -11.23
C ASN A 39 -7.60 -14.23 -10.48
N GLY A 40 -8.34 -13.78 -9.47
CA GLY A 40 -9.12 -14.69 -8.62
C GLY A 40 -8.31 -15.41 -7.53
N ALA A 41 -7.00 -15.21 -7.41
CA ALA A 41 -6.17 -15.83 -6.37
C ALA A 41 -6.54 -15.45 -4.92
N GLY A 42 -7.36 -14.39 -4.72
CA GLY A 42 -7.75 -13.92 -3.38
C GLY A 42 -6.99 -12.68 -2.91
N LYS A 43 -6.14 -12.06 -3.73
CA LYS A 43 -5.35 -10.86 -3.37
C LYS A 43 -6.20 -9.73 -2.81
N THR A 44 -7.26 -9.33 -3.52
CA THR A 44 -8.18 -8.27 -3.09
C THR A 44 -8.90 -8.64 -1.79
N THR A 45 -9.27 -9.92 -1.62
CA THR A 45 -9.87 -10.41 -0.38
C THR A 45 -8.89 -10.27 0.78
N LEU A 46 -7.63 -10.69 0.59
CA LEU A 46 -6.59 -10.58 1.62
C LEU A 46 -6.37 -9.11 2.03
N ILE A 47 -6.24 -8.19 1.07
CA ILE A 47 -6.10 -6.75 1.36
C ILE A 47 -7.29 -6.21 2.13
N ASN A 48 -8.52 -6.59 1.75
CA ASN A 48 -9.72 -6.15 2.43
C ASN A 48 -9.81 -6.73 3.87
N LEU A 49 -9.27 -7.92 4.11
CA LEU A 49 -9.11 -8.46 5.47
C LEU A 49 -8.08 -7.66 6.27
N LEU A 50 -6.91 -7.36 5.69
CA LEU A 50 -5.85 -6.58 6.34
C LEU A 50 -6.33 -5.16 6.69
N THR A 51 -7.09 -4.53 5.82
CA THR A 51 -7.61 -3.16 6.03
C THR A 51 -8.87 -3.11 6.92
N GLY A 52 -9.50 -4.25 7.19
CA GLY A 52 -10.73 -4.33 8.02
C GLY A 52 -12.02 -3.99 7.26
N VAL A 53 -11.96 -3.82 5.94
CA VAL A 53 -13.14 -3.73 5.06
C VAL A 53 -13.93 -5.04 5.11
N LEU A 54 -13.22 -6.17 5.17
CA LEU A 54 -13.79 -7.49 5.44
C LEU A 54 -13.33 -8.00 6.80
N ARG A 55 -14.23 -8.71 7.51
CA ARG A 55 -13.87 -9.47 8.70
C ARG A 55 -13.44 -10.87 8.32
N PRO A 56 -12.36 -11.43 8.89
CA PRO A 56 -12.00 -12.82 8.67
C PRO A 56 -13.08 -13.76 9.26
N SER A 57 -13.20 -14.96 8.70
CA SER A 57 -13.99 -16.06 9.27
C SER A 57 -13.25 -16.73 10.42
N SER A 58 -11.91 -16.79 10.34
CA SER A 58 -11.01 -17.28 11.39
C SER A 58 -9.60 -16.71 11.18
N GLY A 59 -8.70 -16.93 12.14
CA GLY A 59 -7.34 -16.41 12.14
C GLY A 59 -7.22 -15.02 12.76
N THR A 60 -5.98 -14.53 12.81
CA THR A 60 -5.66 -13.25 13.48
C THR A 60 -4.76 -12.38 12.60
N ILE A 61 -4.87 -11.06 12.81
CA ILE A 61 -4.05 -10.02 12.18
C ILE A 61 -3.42 -9.20 13.30
N LEU A 62 -2.09 -9.14 13.32
CA LEU A 62 -1.35 -8.38 14.31
C LEU A 62 -0.59 -7.23 13.62
N LEU A 63 -0.68 -6.04 14.17
CA LEU A 63 0.07 -4.86 13.76
C LEU A 63 1.01 -4.48 14.90
N ASN A 64 2.33 -4.56 14.68
CA ASN A 64 3.35 -4.38 15.70
C ASN A 64 3.07 -5.23 16.97
N GLY A 65 2.65 -6.48 16.78
CA GLY A 65 2.32 -7.41 17.86
C GLY A 65 0.95 -7.19 18.53
N VAL A 66 0.21 -6.13 18.16
CA VAL A 66 -1.13 -5.85 18.70
C VAL A 66 -2.18 -6.44 17.80
N ASP A 67 -3.12 -7.21 18.36
CA ASP A 67 -4.25 -7.76 17.61
C ASP A 67 -5.19 -6.65 17.13
N ILE A 68 -5.37 -6.58 15.81
CA ILE A 68 -6.26 -5.63 15.12
C ILE A 68 -7.41 -6.34 14.39
N THR A 69 -7.56 -7.65 14.56
CA THR A 69 -8.50 -8.49 13.81
C THR A 69 -9.92 -7.95 13.80
N ALA A 70 -10.41 -7.52 14.96
CA ALA A 70 -11.76 -6.99 15.12
C ALA A 70 -11.85 -5.46 14.92
N ARG A 71 -10.72 -4.75 14.72
CA ARG A 71 -10.72 -3.29 14.61
C ARG A 71 -11.30 -2.84 13.26
N ARG A 72 -12.05 -1.75 13.30
CA ARG A 72 -12.60 -1.07 12.13
C ARG A 72 -11.48 -0.42 11.29
N PRO A 73 -11.73 -0.17 9.98
CA PRO A 73 -10.73 0.44 9.09
C PRO A 73 -10.12 1.75 9.61
N ASP A 74 -10.96 2.66 10.11
CA ASP A 74 -10.53 3.95 10.67
C ASP A 74 -9.54 3.78 11.84
N HIS A 75 -9.79 2.81 12.72
CA HIS A 75 -8.89 2.48 13.84
C HIS A 75 -7.59 1.80 13.39
N ARG A 76 -7.61 1.05 12.27
CA ARG A 76 -6.39 0.47 11.69
C ARG A 76 -5.51 1.54 11.06
N VAL A 77 -6.10 2.51 10.37
CA VAL A 77 -5.39 3.69 9.86
C VAL A 77 -4.76 4.48 11.01
N ALA A 78 -5.51 4.76 12.08
CA ALA A 78 -5.00 5.44 13.27
C ALA A 78 -3.86 4.66 13.96
N ALA A 79 -3.85 3.31 13.86
CA ALA A 79 -2.78 2.46 14.38
C ALA A 79 -1.54 2.41 13.46
N GLY A 80 -1.63 2.96 12.23
CA GLY A 80 -0.54 3.06 11.26
C GLY A 80 -0.59 2.04 10.11
N LEU A 81 -1.72 1.37 9.87
CA LEU A 81 -1.92 0.54 8.67
C LEU A 81 -2.67 1.35 7.61
N VAL A 82 -1.94 1.85 6.61
CA VAL A 82 -2.49 2.71 5.55
C VAL A 82 -2.48 1.96 4.22
N ARG A 83 -3.50 2.16 3.39
CA ARG A 83 -3.61 1.61 2.02
C ARG A 83 -3.78 2.74 1.02
N THR A 84 -3.07 2.68 -0.11
CA THR A 84 -3.45 3.40 -1.32
C THR A 84 -4.63 2.70 -2.00
N PHE A 85 -5.45 3.45 -2.74
CA PHE A 85 -6.60 2.89 -3.42
C PHE A 85 -6.28 2.65 -4.90
N GLN A 86 -6.89 1.61 -5.49
CA GLN A 86 -6.75 1.29 -6.91
C GLN A 86 -7.41 2.34 -7.83
N ILE A 87 -8.40 3.07 -7.32
CA ILE A 87 -9.05 4.19 -8.02
C ILE A 87 -8.54 5.48 -7.40
N ASN A 88 -8.09 6.42 -8.25
CA ASN A 88 -7.64 7.73 -7.83
C ASN A 88 -8.72 8.45 -6.99
N GLN A 89 -8.49 8.54 -5.68
CA GLN A 89 -9.38 9.19 -4.71
C GLN A 89 -8.87 10.56 -4.27
N LEU A 90 -7.97 11.15 -5.05
CA LEU A 90 -7.47 12.48 -4.78
C LEU A 90 -8.57 13.53 -4.94
N PHE A 91 -8.43 14.61 -4.23
CA PHE A 91 -9.34 15.74 -4.33
C PHE A 91 -8.99 16.59 -5.56
N PRO A 92 -9.75 16.53 -6.68
CA PRO A 92 -9.34 17.10 -7.96
C PRO A 92 -9.18 18.62 -7.94
N LYS A 93 -9.89 19.30 -7.05
CA LYS A 93 -9.85 20.76 -6.90
C LYS A 93 -8.75 21.26 -5.96
N LEU A 94 -8.17 20.38 -5.15
CA LEU A 94 -7.05 20.73 -4.28
C LEU A 94 -5.73 20.68 -5.05
N THR A 95 -4.73 21.36 -4.52
CA THR A 95 -3.35 21.22 -4.98
C THR A 95 -2.65 20.05 -4.26
N PRO A 96 -1.53 19.53 -4.77
CA PRO A 96 -0.69 18.57 -4.05
C PRO A 96 -0.34 19.02 -2.64
N LEU A 97 0.06 20.28 -2.46
CA LEU A 97 0.39 20.83 -1.15
C LEU A 97 -0.82 20.77 -0.21
N GLN A 98 -1.99 21.20 -0.67
CA GLN A 98 -3.22 21.16 0.13
C GLN A 98 -3.61 19.73 0.48
N SER A 99 -3.50 18.80 -0.47
CA SER A 99 -3.83 17.38 -0.25
C SER A 99 -2.92 16.75 0.81
N VAL A 100 -1.60 16.92 0.69
CA VAL A 100 -0.64 16.38 1.66
C VAL A 100 -0.77 17.08 3.01
N ALA A 101 -1.07 18.40 3.05
CA ALA A 101 -1.29 19.15 4.28
C ALA A 101 -2.50 18.63 5.09
N LEU A 102 -3.57 18.18 4.43
CA LEU A 102 -4.70 17.53 5.11
C LEU A 102 -4.28 16.27 5.88
N ALA A 103 -3.49 15.40 5.25
CA ALA A 103 -3.00 14.16 5.87
C ALA A 103 -2.02 14.47 7.02
N THR A 104 -1.11 15.44 6.79
CA THR A 104 -0.13 15.89 7.77
C THR A 104 -0.80 16.50 9.01
N ALA A 105 -1.78 17.41 8.82
CA ALA A 105 -2.53 18.04 9.91
C ALA A 105 -3.27 16.99 10.75
N ARG A 106 -3.92 16.02 10.10
CA ARG A 106 -4.59 14.93 10.80
C ARG A 106 -3.61 14.09 11.63
N ARG A 107 -2.46 13.73 11.07
CA ARG A 107 -1.40 13.00 11.79
C ARG A 107 -0.90 13.77 13.00
N MET A 108 -0.82 15.10 12.90
CA MET A 108 -0.41 15.99 14.00
C MET A 108 -1.51 16.25 15.03
N GLY A 109 -2.71 15.66 14.88
CA GLY A 109 -3.85 15.87 15.79
C GLY A 109 -4.50 17.24 15.67
N LEU A 110 -4.32 17.91 14.53
CA LEU A 110 -4.84 19.25 14.26
C LEU A 110 -6.18 19.23 13.52
N ASP A 111 -6.99 18.19 13.70
CA ASP A 111 -8.28 17.99 13.03
C ASP A 111 -9.26 19.16 13.19
N GLY A 112 -9.19 19.87 14.32
CA GLY A 112 -9.97 21.09 14.56
C GLY A 112 -9.51 22.33 13.75
N ALA A 113 -8.28 22.32 13.25
CA ALA A 113 -7.69 23.40 12.49
C ALA A 113 -8.15 23.44 11.01
N LEU A 114 -8.92 22.44 10.55
CA LEU A 114 -9.59 22.47 9.23
C LEU A 114 -10.52 23.70 9.06
N ARG A 115 -10.91 24.36 10.16
CA ARG A 115 -11.62 25.66 10.13
C ARG A 115 -10.67 26.86 10.00
N GLN A 116 -9.38 26.68 10.33
CA GLN A 116 -8.33 27.66 10.05
C GLN A 116 -7.64 27.25 8.74
N ARG A 117 -7.19 28.24 7.97
CA ARG A 117 -6.48 27.97 6.70
C ARG A 117 -5.27 27.06 7.00
N LEU A 118 -5.18 25.91 6.35
CA LEU A 118 -4.08 24.95 6.51
C LEU A 118 -2.71 25.57 6.19
N ASP A 119 -2.70 26.56 5.31
CA ASP A 119 -1.54 27.37 4.93
C ASP A 119 -1.04 28.30 6.07
N ALA A 120 -1.83 28.50 7.12
CA ALA A 120 -1.43 29.30 8.28
C ALA A 120 -0.55 28.53 9.29
N ASN A 121 -0.51 27.18 9.23
CA ASN A 121 0.33 26.38 10.12
C ASN A 121 1.66 26.03 9.44
N GLN A 122 2.70 26.81 9.77
CA GLN A 122 4.03 26.66 9.17
C GLN A 122 4.61 25.26 9.33
N ALA A 123 4.38 24.56 10.46
CA ALA A 123 4.89 23.20 10.67
C ALA A 123 4.20 22.20 9.75
N VAL A 124 2.88 22.32 9.52
CA VAL A 124 2.15 21.48 8.57
C VAL A 124 2.65 21.71 7.16
N VAL A 125 2.80 22.97 6.74
CA VAL A 125 3.30 23.32 5.40
C VAL A 125 4.71 22.77 5.19
N GLN A 126 5.62 22.99 6.13
CA GLN A 126 7.00 22.53 6.03
C GLN A 126 7.08 20.99 5.87
N GLN A 127 6.41 20.23 6.73
CA GLN A 127 6.40 18.76 6.64
C GLN A 127 5.73 18.27 5.36
N SER A 128 4.73 18.99 4.86
CA SER A 128 4.07 18.64 3.59
C SER A 128 4.99 18.87 2.40
N MET A 129 5.76 19.96 2.40
CA MET A 129 6.77 20.24 1.38
C MET A 129 7.88 19.17 1.37
N GLU A 130 8.37 18.74 2.54
CA GLU A 130 9.37 17.66 2.65
C GLU A 130 8.86 16.35 2.05
N VAL A 131 7.57 16.02 2.24
CA VAL A 131 6.96 14.87 1.59
C VAL A 131 6.90 15.06 0.07
N LEU A 132 6.44 16.22 -0.41
CA LEU A 132 6.35 16.49 -1.85
C LEU A 132 7.71 16.49 -2.53
N GLU A 133 8.73 17.04 -1.90
CA GLU A 133 10.12 17.03 -2.38
C GLU A 133 10.63 15.61 -2.57
N ARG A 134 10.40 14.74 -1.56
CA ARG A 134 10.79 13.32 -1.60
C ARG A 134 10.21 12.59 -2.80
N PHE A 135 9.00 12.93 -3.22
CA PHE A 135 8.32 12.31 -4.36
C PHE A 135 8.46 13.11 -5.67
N GLY A 136 9.31 14.15 -5.70
CA GLY A 136 9.55 14.96 -6.89
C GLY A 136 8.32 15.71 -7.38
N LEU A 137 7.47 16.21 -6.46
CA LEU A 137 6.21 16.90 -6.76
C LEU A 137 6.23 18.40 -6.46
N MET A 138 7.41 18.98 -6.17
CA MET A 138 7.54 20.39 -5.83
C MET A 138 7.19 21.32 -6.99
N ASP A 139 7.52 20.94 -8.21
CA ASP A 139 7.25 21.70 -9.45
C ASP A 139 5.75 21.85 -9.75
N VAL A 140 4.93 20.93 -9.23
CA VAL A 140 3.46 20.92 -9.41
C VAL A 140 2.68 21.20 -8.14
N MET A 141 3.35 21.53 -7.03
CA MET A 141 2.72 21.60 -5.70
C MET A 141 1.54 22.59 -5.59
N ALA A 142 1.48 23.60 -6.47
CA ALA A 142 0.45 24.64 -6.49
C ALA A 142 -0.58 24.45 -7.62
N GLN A 143 -0.44 23.43 -8.47
CA GLN A 143 -1.37 23.16 -9.56
C GLN A 143 -2.56 22.33 -9.07
N PRO A 144 -3.78 22.51 -9.60
CA PRO A 144 -4.90 21.64 -9.28
C PRO A 144 -4.60 20.18 -9.64
N VAL A 145 -4.92 19.25 -8.74
CA VAL A 145 -4.67 17.80 -8.95
C VAL A 145 -5.28 17.30 -10.27
N ALA A 146 -6.46 17.80 -10.64
CA ALA A 146 -7.12 17.40 -11.89
C ALA A 146 -6.31 17.72 -13.16
N THR A 147 -5.33 18.64 -13.10
CA THR A 147 -4.51 19.03 -14.26
C THR A 147 -3.19 18.27 -14.36
N LEU A 148 -2.88 17.45 -13.38
CA LEU A 148 -1.64 16.69 -13.34
C LEU A 148 -1.69 15.48 -14.29
N ALA A 149 -0.56 15.12 -14.90
CA ALA A 149 -0.39 13.85 -15.59
C ALA A 149 -0.68 12.67 -14.65
N TYR A 150 -1.17 11.56 -15.20
CA TYR A 150 -1.66 10.42 -14.41
C TYR A 150 -0.59 9.84 -13.47
N GLY A 151 0.65 9.69 -13.93
CA GLY A 151 1.75 9.22 -13.08
C GLY A 151 2.06 10.17 -11.92
N ARG A 152 1.93 11.51 -12.12
CA ARG A 152 2.06 12.49 -11.04
C ARG A 152 0.94 12.37 -10.01
N GLN A 153 -0.28 12.07 -10.45
CA GLN A 153 -1.40 11.80 -9.54
C GLN A 153 -1.14 10.54 -8.72
N ARG A 154 -0.60 9.47 -9.33
CA ARG A 154 -0.21 8.23 -8.62
C ARG A 154 0.89 8.46 -7.60
N LEU A 155 1.91 9.24 -7.93
CA LEU A 155 2.95 9.64 -6.96
C LEU A 155 2.35 10.45 -5.80
N LEU A 156 1.38 11.34 -6.08
CA LEU A 156 0.70 12.11 -5.05
C LEU A 156 -0.13 11.22 -4.12
N GLU A 157 -0.78 10.16 -4.61
CA GLU A 157 -1.48 9.17 -3.76
C GLU A 157 -0.52 8.49 -2.78
N ILE A 158 0.67 8.10 -3.25
CA ILE A 158 1.70 7.50 -2.39
C ILE A 158 2.20 8.54 -1.39
N ALA A 159 2.48 9.77 -1.82
CA ALA A 159 2.90 10.87 -0.96
C ALA A 159 1.85 11.18 0.13
N PHE A 160 0.57 11.22 -0.24
CA PHE A 160 -0.55 11.39 0.69
C PHE A 160 -0.60 10.27 1.73
N ALA A 161 -0.45 9.02 1.31
CA ALA A 161 -0.43 7.87 2.21
C ALA A 161 0.77 7.91 3.17
N VAL A 162 1.95 8.34 2.71
CA VAL A 162 3.15 8.54 3.55
C VAL A 162 2.95 9.69 4.53
N ALA A 163 2.28 10.77 4.13
CA ALA A 163 1.97 11.90 5.02
C ALA A 163 1.07 11.50 6.20
N CYS A 164 0.26 10.43 6.06
CA CYS A 164 -0.50 9.85 7.16
C CYS A 164 0.38 9.21 8.26
N GLY A 165 1.70 9.06 8.04
CA GLY A 165 2.64 8.46 9.00
C GLY A 165 2.45 6.96 9.19
N PRO A 166 2.38 6.15 8.11
CA PRO A 166 2.15 4.72 8.24
C PRO A 166 3.35 4.01 8.88
N LYS A 167 3.08 2.94 9.63
CA LYS A 167 4.04 1.90 10.02
C LYS A 167 4.05 0.77 8.99
N VAL A 168 2.87 0.51 8.40
CA VAL A 168 2.67 -0.43 7.30
C VAL A 168 1.90 0.27 6.20
N LEU A 169 2.44 0.25 4.99
CA LEU A 169 1.84 0.79 3.78
C LEU A 169 1.48 -0.36 2.83
N LEU A 170 0.19 -0.46 2.52
CA LEU A 170 -0.33 -1.38 1.51
C LEU A 170 -0.48 -0.60 0.19
N LEU A 171 0.31 -0.96 -0.81
CA LEU A 171 0.25 -0.39 -2.16
C LEU A 171 -0.54 -1.33 -3.07
N ASP A 172 -1.65 -0.86 -3.58
CA ASP A 172 -2.55 -1.66 -4.42
C ASP A 172 -2.42 -1.23 -5.88
N GLU A 173 -1.67 -2.00 -6.66
CA GLU A 173 -1.36 -1.77 -8.07
C GLU A 173 -0.90 -0.32 -8.37
N PRO A 174 0.21 0.13 -7.75
CA PRO A 174 0.65 1.53 -7.86
C PRO A 174 1.01 1.97 -9.28
N ALA A 175 1.33 1.03 -10.19
CA ALA A 175 1.62 1.33 -11.59
C ALA A 175 0.45 1.07 -12.54
N ALA A 176 -0.74 0.65 -12.04
CA ALA A 176 -1.88 0.38 -12.88
C ALA A 176 -2.34 1.62 -13.66
N GLY A 177 -2.45 1.49 -14.98
CA GLY A 177 -2.86 2.57 -15.88
C GLY A 177 -1.80 3.66 -16.11
N VAL A 178 -0.61 3.56 -15.50
CA VAL A 178 0.48 4.49 -15.73
C VAL A 178 1.15 4.20 -17.08
N PRO A 179 1.28 5.19 -17.99
CA PRO A 179 2.02 5.02 -19.23
C PRO A 179 3.45 4.54 -18.98
N GLU A 180 3.99 3.71 -19.87
CA GLU A 180 5.34 3.13 -19.71
C GLU A 180 6.40 4.20 -19.50
N ALA A 181 6.33 5.32 -20.23
CA ALA A 181 7.25 6.45 -20.09
C ALA A 181 7.23 7.11 -18.68
N GLU A 182 6.16 6.93 -17.91
CA GLU A 182 6.02 7.51 -16.56
C GLU A 182 6.30 6.48 -15.44
N ARG A 183 6.45 5.18 -15.75
CA ARG A 183 6.67 4.10 -14.77
C ARG A 183 7.96 4.25 -13.98
N GLU A 184 9.02 4.78 -14.62
CA GLU A 184 10.28 5.03 -13.92
C GLU A 184 10.12 6.06 -12.78
N GLY A 185 9.22 7.03 -12.95
CA GLY A 185 8.85 7.95 -11.88
C GLY A 185 8.21 7.24 -10.68
N ILE A 186 7.33 6.24 -10.94
CA ILE A 186 6.73 5.42 -9.85
C ILE A 186 7.81 4.62 -9.12
N LEU A 187 8.74 3.99 -9.85
CA LEU A 187 9.85 3.24 -9.24
C LEU A 187 10.74 4.14 -8.38
N THR A 188 11.05 5.33 -8.88
CA THR A 188 11.81 6.34 -8.13
C THR A 188 11.08 6.74 -6.85
N GLY A 189 9.76 6.99 -6.94
CA GLY A 189 8.91 7.29 -5.79
C GLY A 189 8.87 6.14 -4.76
N LEU A 190 8.78 4.89 -5.23
CA LEU A 190 8.81 3.71 -4.37
C LEU A 190 10.18 3.55 -3.67
N ALA A 191 11.28 3.83 -4.37
CA ALA A 191 12.62 3.80 -3.80
C ALA A 191 12.83 4.91 -2.74
N ALA A 192 12.12 6.04 -2.87
CA ALA A 192 12.14 7.16 -1.93
C ALA A 192 11.33 6.92 -0.65
N LEU A 193 10.59 5.80 -0.54
CA LEU A 193 9.84 5.47 0.67
C LEU A 193 10.75 5.34 1.90
N PRO A 194 10.38 5.91 3.06
CA PRO A 194 11.13 5.77 4.29
C PRO A 194 11.41 4.31 4.65
N ARG A 195 12.64 4.03 5.10
CA ARG A 195 13.09 2.66 5.41
C ARG A 195 12.48 2.06 6.67
N ASP A 196 11.89 2.86 7.52
CA ASP A 196 11.16 2.44 8.72
C ASP A 196 9.69 2.03 8.44
N ILE A 197 9.16 2.36 7.27
CA ILE A 197 7.82 1.93 6.83
C ILE A 197 7.94 0.55 6.20
N ALA A 198 7.22 -0.43 6.73
CA ALA A 198 7.05 -1.73 6.07
C ALA A 198 6.06 -1.60 4.91
N VAL A 199 6.37 -2.19 3.76
CA VAL A 199 5.53 -2.07 2.55
C VAL A 199 5.13 -3.45 2.06
N LEU A 200 3.83 -3.64 1.83
CA LEU A 200 3.28 -4.76 1.08
C LEU A 200 2.65 -4.21 -0.21
N MET A 201 3.28 -4.49 -1.33
CA MET A 201 2.82 -4.08 -2.65
C MET A 201 2.10 -5.23 -3.35
N ILE A 202 0.91 -4.97 -3.85
CA ILE A 202 0.18 -5.88 -4.73
C ILE A 202 0.42 -5.41 -6.16
N GLU A 203 0.96 -6.28 -6.98
CA GLU A 203 1.25 -5.97 -8.38
C GLU A 203 1.18 -7.21 -9.26
N HIS A 204 1.00 -6.96 -10.55
CA HIS A 204 1.04 -7.97 -11.60
C HIS A 204 2.15 -7.69 -12.64
N ASP A 205 2.75 -6.49 -12.60
CA ASP A 205 3.92 -6.14 -13.40
C ASP A 205 5.18 -6.72 -12.71
N MET A 206 5.71 -7.80 -13.29
CA MET A 206 6.83 -8.55 -12.70
C MET A 206 8.12 -7.74 -12.68
N ASP A 207 8.35 -6.84 -13.65
CA ASP A 207 9.54 -6.00 -13.67
C ASP A 207 9.54 -5.03 -12.48
N LEU A 208 8.39 -4.43 -12.18
CA LEU A 208 8.22 -3.57 -11.02
C LEU A 208 8.36 -4.38 -9.71
N VAL A 209 7.77 -5.57 -9.64
CA VAL A 209 7.88 -6.46 -8.49
C VAL A 209 9.33 -6.81 -8.20
N PHE A 210 10.09 -7.26 -9.21
CA PHE A 210 11.49 -7.68 -9.03
C PHE A 210 12.45 -6.53 -8.70
N ARG A 211 12.15 -5.31 -9.16
CA ARG A 211 12.94 -4.11 -8.83
C ARG A 211 12.63 -3.57 -7.43
N PHE A 212 11.44 -3.79 -6.93
CA PHE A 212 10.99 -3.24 -5.64
C PHE A 212 11.16 -4.21 -4.48
N ALA A 213 10.76 -5.48 -4.65
CA ALA A 213 10.58 -6.41 -3.54
C ALA A 213 11.86 -7.10 -3.11
N GLU A 214 12.08 -7.19 -1.80
CA GLU A 214 13.10 -8.04 -1.17
C GLU A 214 12.56 -9.44 -0.91
N HIS A 215 11.23 -9.58 -0.79
CA HIS A 215 10.53 -10.84 -0.57
C HIS A 215 9.18 -10.84 -1.28
N ILE A 216 8.81 -11.96 -1.89
CA ILE A 216 7.59 -12.10 -2.68
C ILE A 216 6.73 -13.22 -2.08
N LEU A 217 5.45 -12.92 -1.89
CA LEU A 217 4.41 -13.89 -1.52
C LEU A 217 3.61 -14.21 -2.79
N VAL A 218 3.51 -15.48 -3.16
CA VAL A 218 2.70 -15.92 -4.30
C VAL A 218 1.41 -16.54 -3.77
N LEU A 219 0.29 -15.88 -4.09
CA LEU A 219 -1.05 -16.34 -3.72
C LEU A 219 -1.68 -17.11 -4.89
N ALA A 220 -2.22 -18.29 -4.62
CA ALA A 220 -2.99 -19.08 -5.58
C ALA A 220 -4.16 -19.76 -4.85
N ALA A 221 -5.35 -19.75 -5.46
CA ALA A 221 -6.56 -20.38 -4.90
C ALA A 221 -6.82 -20.05 -3.42
N GLY A 222 -6.54 -18.80 -3.02
CA GLY A 222 -6.76 -18.31 -1.66
C GLY A 222 -5.67 -18.67 -0.64
N ALA A 223 -4.63 -19.40 -1.00
CA ALA A 223 -3.54 -19.82 -0.11
C ALA A 223 -2.17 -19.29 -0.61
N ILE A 224 -1.20 -19.18 0.30
CA ILE A 224 0.19 -18.91 -0.10
C ILE A 224 0.74 -20.19 -0.73
N LEU A 225 1.01 -20.13 -2.03
CA LEU A 225 1.60 -21.23 -2.80
C LEU A 225 3.08 -21.41 -2.49
N THR A 226 3.81 -20.29 -2.49
CA THR A 226 5.24 -20.21 -2.18
C THR A 226 5.60 -18.78 -1.78
N GLN A 227 6.75 -18.60 -1.15
CA GLN A 227 7.30 -17.30 -0.81
C GLN A 227 8.82 -17.34 -0.76
N GLY A 228 9.47 -16.23 -1.09
CA GLY A 228 10.93 -16.16 -1.12
C GLY A 228 11.46 -14.90 -1.74
N SER A 229 12.78 -14.84 -1.93
CA SER A 229 13.42 -13.73 -2.64
C SER A 229 12.99 -13.70 -4.12
N PRO A 230 13.14 -12.56 -4.83
CA PRO A 230 12.88 -12.48 -6.26
C PRO A 230 13.56 -13.58 -7.08
N ALA A 231 14.83 -13.91 -6.77
CA ALA A 231 15.58 -14.96 -7.45
C ALA A 231 14.97 -16.36 -7.20
N GLN A 232 14.51 -16.65 -5.99
CA GLN A 232 13.85 -17.92 -5.66
C GLN A 232 12.51 -18.05 -6.40
N ILE A 233 11.70 -16.99 -6.41
CA ILE A 233 10.38 -16.99 -7.05
C ILE A 233 10.49 -17.12 -8.57
N SER A 234 11.44 -16.42 -9.20
CA SER A 234 11.65 -16.53 -10.66
C SER A 234 12.08 -17.92 -11.12
N ALA A 235 12.76 -18.68 -10.25
CA ALA A 235 13.22 -20.04 -10.51
C ALA A 235 12.19 -21.13 -10.12
N ASP A 236 11.13 -20.77 -9.36
CA ASP A 236 10.17 -21.77 -8.83
C ASP A 236 9.26 -22.31 -9.95
N PRO A 237 9.29 -23.64 -10.21
CA PRO A 237 8.44 -24.27 -11.24
C PRO A 237 6.94 -24.08 -10.97
N LYS A 238 6.51 -24.08 -9.71
CA LYS A 238 5.10 -23.88 -9.32
C LYS A 238 4.59 -22.50 -9.72
N VAL A 239 5.45 -21.48 -9.60
CA VAL A 239 5.10 -20.12 -10.02
C VAL A 239 4.94 -20.06 -11.53
N ARG A 240 5.86 -20.69 -12.29
CA ARG A 240 5.76 -20.77 -13.75
C ARG A 240 4.47 -21.47 -14.20
N GLU A 241 4.11 -22.59 -13.58
CA GLU A 241 2.88 -23.32 -13.88
C GLU A 241 1.64 -22.47 -13.68
N VAL A 242 1.55 -21.75 -12.56
CA VAL A 242 0.40 -20.89 -12.23
C VAL A 242 0.27 -19.69 -13.17
N TYR A 243 1.38 -19.17 -13.69
CA TYR A 243 1.36 -18.02 -14.62
C TYR A 243 1.32 -18.41 -16.09
N LEU A 244 1.90 -19.58 -16.47
CA LEU A 244 1.99 -20.05 -17.86
C LEU A 244 0.96 -21.13 -18.19
N GLY A 245 0.43 -21.84 -17.21
CA GLY A 245 -0.54 -22.93 -17.40
C GLY A 245 -1.96 -22.50 -17.80
N HIS A 246 -2.17 -21.22 -18.07
CA HIS A 246 -3.45 -20.64 -18.52
C HIS A 246 -3.34 -20.01 -19.93
N SER A 247 -2.36 -20.44 -20.72
CA SER A 247 -2.20 -20.03 -22.14
C SER A 247 -2.87 -21.04 -23.06
#